data_a09b412dc3c5eb1356bc5409aade7717
#
_entry.id   a09b412dc3c5eb1356bc5409aade7717
#
_cell.length_a   1.000
_cell.length_b   1.000
_cell.length_c   1.000
_cell.angle_alpha   90.00
_cell.angle_beta   90.00
_cell.angle_gamma   90.00
#
_symmetry.space_group_name_H-M   'P 1'
#
loop_
_entity.id
_entity.type
_entity.pdbx_description
1 polymer ?
#
loop_
_entity_poly.entity_id
_entity_poly.type
_entity_poly.pdbx_seq_one_letter_code
_entity_poly.pdbx_strand_id
1 'polypeptide(L)'
;IADYTITEAMLSYFIDKACGKSRFFKPEVIVCIPSGVTQVERRAVLDATMSAGAKIAYLIEESLAAAIGAKIPIAQPAGHMIVDIGGGSTECAVISLGGVVVHSSVRAGGNKIDEAIASYTKKRFNLLVGERTSEEIKIAIGNALLDEKKTGEIKKTEIKGRDNISGLPRT
;
A
#
# COMPACT_ATOMS: atom_id res chain seq x y z
N ILE A 1 -4.68 14.53 -0.11
CA ILE A 1 -5.86 13.90 -0.72
C ILE A 1 -5.98 14.50 -2.12
N ALA A 2 -5.83 13.65 -3.16
CA ALA A 2 -5.90 14.11 -4.55
C ALA A 2 -7.34 14.46 -4.96
N ASP A 3 -8.33 13.75 -4.40
CA ASP A 3 -9.75 13.99 -4.63
C ASP A 3 -10.53 13.76 -3.33
N TYR A 4 -11.09 14.84 -2.79
CA TYR A 4 -11.84 14.82 -1.53
C TYR A 4 -13.15 14.00 -1.66
N THR A 5 -13.87 14.20 -2.75
CA THR A 5 -15.17 13.55 -2.98
C THR A 5 -15.05 12.04 -3.10
N ILE A 6 -14.03 11.57 -3.86
CA ILE A 6 -13.76 10.14 -3.99
C ILE A 6 -13.33 9.55 -2.65
N THR A 7 -12.49 10.26 -1.90
CA THR A 7 -12.03 9.81 -0.57
C THR A 7 -13.20 9.70 0.41
N GLU A 8 -14.09 10.68 0.46
CA GLU A 8 -15.30 10.65 1.28
C GLU A 8 -16.21 9.47 0.91
N ALA A 9 -16.48 9.26 -0.38
CA ALA A 9 -17.30 8.15 -0.85
C ALA A 9 -16.70 6.79 -0.49
N MET A 10 -15.38 6.64 -0.63
CA MET A 10 -14.65 5.42 -0.25
C MET A 10 -14.72 5.16 1.25
N LEU A 11 -14.50 6.17 2.08
CA LEU A 11 -14.61 6.07 3.53
C LEU A 11 -16.03 5.71 3.95
N SER A 12 -17.04 6.36 3.36
CA SER A 12 -18.45 6.03 3.61
C SER A 12 -18.77 4.58 3.28
N TYR A 13 -18.29 4.09 2.12
CA TYR A 13 -18.44 2.69 1.74
C TYR A 13 -17.84 1.72 2.76
N PHE A 14 -16.62 1.99 3.23
CA PHE A 14 -15.96 1.11 4.22
C PHE A 14 -16.63 1.18 5.59
N ILE A 15 -17.04 2.36 6.04
CA ILE A 15 -17.78 2.52 7.29
C ILE A 15 -19.12 1.78 7.22
N ASP A 16 -19.85 1.88 6.11
CA ASP A 16 -21.10 1.15 5.90
C ASP A 16 -20.90 -0.36 5.85
N LYS A 17 -19.82 -0.81 5.22
CA LYS A 17 -19.48 -2.22 5.14
C LYS A 17 -19.10 -2.81 6.50
N ALA A 18 -18.40 -2.06 7.33
CA ALA A 18 -17.96 -2.51 8.66
C ALA A 18 -19.06 -2.44 9.71
N CYS A 19 -19.89 -1.37 9.69
CA CYS A 19 -20.85 -1.07 10.74
C CYS A 19 -22.33 -1.30 10.34
N GLY A 20 -22.59 -1.62 9.07
CA GLY A 20 -23.94 -1.70 8.50
C GLY A 20 -24.48 -0.34 8.07
N LYS A 21 -25.36 -0.33 7.05
CA LYS A 21 -25.97 0.89 6.50
C LYS A 21 -26.98 1.55 7.43
N SER A 22 -27.73 0.74 8.19
CA SER A 22 -28.77 1.23 9.12
C SER A 22 -28.23 1.25 10.54
N ARG A 23 -27.47 2.30 10.87
CA ARG A 23 -26.90 2.45 12.21
C ARG A 23 -27.57 3.57 12.99
N PHE A 24 -28.06 3.22 14.18
CA PHE A 24 -28.57 4.19 15.14
C PHE A 24 -27.47 5.08 15.72
N PHE A 25 -26.25 4.57 15.81
CA PHE A 25 -25.09 5.26 16.35
C PHE A 25 -23.97 5.38 15.30
N LYS A 26 -23.42 6.58 15.20
CA LYS A 26 -22.23 6.83 14.38
C LYS A 26 -21.00 6.22 15.06
N PRO A 27 -20.11 5.53 14.33
CA PRO A 27 -18.91 4.93 14.91
C PRO A 27 -17.82 5.97 15.20
N GLU A 28 -16.91 5.61 16.09
CA GLU A 28 -15.59 6.23 16.17
C GLU A 28 -14.67 5.53 15.16
N VAL A 29 -13.89 6.32 14.42
CA VAL A 29 -13.09 5.81 13.29
C VAL A 29 -11.65 6.24 13.49
N ILE A 30 -10.71 5.31 13.35
CA ILE A 30 -9.28 5.58 13.27
C ILE A 30 -8.86 5.41 11.80
N VAL A 31 -8.19 6.43 11.26
CA VAL A 31 -7.69 6.42 9.88
C VAL A 31 -6.16 6.50 9.90
N CYS A 32 -5.53 5.60 9.18
CA CYS A 32 -4.08 5.66 8.97
C CYS A 32 -3.72 6.76 7.98
N ILE A 33 -2.64 7.46 8.27
CA ILE A 33 -2.06 8.50 7.40
C ILE A 33 -0.56 8.28 7.27
N PRO A 34 0.06 8.62 6.12
CA PRO A 34 1.50 8.63 5.97
C PRO A 34 2.16 9.60 6.97
N SER A 35 3.34 9.25 7.45
CA SER A 35 4.06 10.06 8.47
C SER A 35 4.46 11.46 7.96
N GLY A 36 4.61 11.63 6.63
CA GLY A 36 5.03 12.88 5.99
C GLY A 36 3.92 13.85 5.59
N VAL A 37 2.66 13.61 5.99
CA VAL A 37 1.53 14.46 5.57
C VAL A 37 1.54 15.83 6.27
N THR A 38 1.14 16.85 5.53
CA THR A 38 0.99 18.22 6.02
C THR A 38 -0.21 18.36 6.97
N GLN A 39 -0.25 19.43 7.75
CA GLN A 39 -1.40 19.73 8.63
C GLN A 39 -2.71 19.93 7.83
N VAL A 40 -2.60 20.48 6.61
CA VAL A 40 -3.75 20.66 5.72
C VAL A 40 -4.31 19.30 5.28
N GLU A 41 -3.44 18.38 4.91
CA GLU A 41 -3.84 17.01 4.54
C GLU A 41 -4.42 16.25 5.74
N ARG A 42 -3.82 16.38 6.94
CA ARG A 42 -4.39 15.82 8.19
C ARG A 42 -5.82 16.31 8.41
N ARG A 43 -6.03 17.61 8.28
CA ARG A 43 -7.33 18.23 8.44
C ARG A 43 -8.33 17.71 7.40
N ALA A 44 -7.92 17.64 6.13
CA ALA A 44 -8.77 17.13 5.05
C ALA A 44 -9.19 15.67 5.27
N VAL A 45 -8.30 14.80 5.80
CA VAL A 45 -8.66 13.41 6.14
C VAL A 45 -9.70 13.37 7.27
N LEU A 46 -9.50 14.17 8.33
CA LEU A 46 -10.48 14.26 9.44
C LEU A 46 -11.84 14.71 8.93
N ASP A 47 -11.88 15.80 8.16
CA ASP A 47 -13.13 16.35 7.64
C ASP A 47 -13.84 15.34 6.69
N ALA A 48 -13.11 14.67 5.81
CA ALA A 48 -13.66 13.62 4.95
C ALA A 48 -14.22 12.43 5.77
N THR A 49 -13.52 12.03 6.84
CA THR A 49 -13.97 10.92 7.69
C THR A 49 -15.24 11.30 8.46
N MET A 50 -15.31 12.51 8.97
CA MET A 50 -16.51 13.01 9.64
C MET A 50 -17.70 13.11 8.66
N SER A 51 -17.49 13.64 7.45
CA SER A 51 -18.50 13.71 6.39
C SER A 51 -18.98 12.32 5.95
N ALA A 52 -18.09 11.34 5.92
CA ALA A 52 -18.39 9.95 5.62
C ALA A 52 -19.25 9.24 6.69
N GLY A 53 -19.57 9.92 7.80
CA GLY A 53 -20.49 9.44 8.82
C GLY A 53 -19.88 8.96 10.12
N ALA A 54 -18.61 9.26 10.40
CA ALA A 54 -18.01 9.04 11.70
C ALA A 54 -18.60 9.99 12.77
N LYS A 55 -18.67 9.53 14.02
CA LYS A 55 -18.96 10.38 15.19
C LYS A 55 -17.72 11.15 15.62
N ILE A 56 -16.59 10.45 15.67
CA ILE A 56 -15.28 11.00 16.00
C ILE A 56 -14.29 10.34 15.05
N ALA A 57 -13.33 11.11 14.55
CA ALA A 57 -12.23 10.62 13.72
C ALA A 57 -10.90 10.84 14.43
N TYR A 58 -10.08 9.80 14.46
CA TYR A 58 -8.70 9.83 14.96
C TYR A 58 -7.74 9.52 13.82
N LEU A 59 -6.55 10.08 13.88
CA LEU A 59 -5.47 9.79 12.94
C LEU A 59 -4.35 9.03 13.64
N ILE A 60 -3.82 8.03 12.96
CA ILE A 60 -2.62 7.29 13.37
C ILE A 60 -1.65 7.23 12.20
N GLU A 61 -0.36 7.33 12.45
CA GLU A 61 0.66 7.17 11.41
C GLU A 61 0.73 5.70 10.96
N GLU A 62 0.83 5.46 9.63
CA GLU A 62 0.84 4.11 9.03
C GLU A 62 1.93 3.24 9.64
N SER A 63 3.15 3.77 9.76
CA SER A 63 4.28 3.04 10.37
C SER A 63 4.04 2.67 11.84
N LEU A 64 3.38 3.55 12.61
CA LEU A 64 3.03 3.25 14.01
C LEU A 64 1.94 2.17 14.10
N ALA A 65 0.92 2.26 13.26
CA ALA A 65 -0.14 1.25 13.17
C ALA A 65 0.42 -0.11 12.76
N ALA A 66 1.33 -0.14 11.77
CA ALA A 66 2.01 -1.35 11.34
C ALA A 66 2.86 -1.98 12.46
N ALA A 67 3.59 -1.16 13.22
CA ALA A 67 4.38 -1.63 14.36
C ALA A 67 3.50 -2.24 15.46
N ILE A 68 2.34 -1.63 15.76
CA ILE A 68 1.35 -2.16 16.70
C ILE A 68 0.81 -3.50 16.18
N GLY A 69 0.43 -3.57 14.91
CA GLY A 69 -0.07 -4.79 14.28
C GLY A 69 0.95 -5.93 14.28
N ALA A 70 2.22 -5.61 14.08
CA ALA A 70 3.34 -6.55 14.16
C ALA A 70 3.72 -6.91 15.61
N LYS A 71 3.05 -6.33 16.63
CA LYS A 71 3.32 -6.53 18.05
C LYS A 71 4.76 -6.20 18.46
N ILE A 72 5.35 -5.20 17.81
CA ILE A 72 6.67 -4.70 18.18
C ILE A 72 6.57 -3.99 19.54
N PRO A 73 7.49 -4.20 20.48
CA PRO A 73 7.42 -3.63 21.82
C PRO A 73 7.79 -2.13 21.84
N ILE A 74 7.02 -1.32 21.12
CA ILE A 74 7.29 0.10 20.86
C ILE A 74 7.32 0.99 22.10
N ALA A 75 6.75 0.54 23.22
CA ALA A 75 6.75 1.28 24.48
C ALA A 75 8.12 1.29 25.18
N GLN A 76 9.05 0.44 24.78
CA GLN A 76 10.38 0.36 25.37
C GLN A 76 11.27 1.53 24.92
N PRO A 77 12.26 1.94 25.74
CA PRO A 77 13.24 2.95 25.37
C PRO A 77 14.34 2.38 24.45
N ALA A 78 13.91 1.78 23.35
CA ALA A 78 14.75 1.18 22.31
C ALA A 78 14.23 1.62 20.94
N GLY A 79 15.13 1.80 19.98
CA GLY A 79 14.77 2.13 18.60
C GLY A 79 14.28 0.86 17.87
N HIS A 80 13.03 0.86 17.45
CA HIS A 80 12.45 -0.19 16.63
C HIS A 80 12.21 0.35 15.23
N MET A 81 12.82 -0.26 14.23
CA MET A 81 12.65 0.14 12.84
C MET A 81 11.55 -0.68 12.18
N ILE A 82 10.68 0.00 11.47
CA ILE A 82 9.68 -0.59 10.61
C ILE A 82 9.86 -0.09 9.18
N VAL A 83 9.68 -0.98 8.21
CA VAL A 83 9.63 -0.65 6.79
C VAL A 83 8.29 -1.13 6.27
N ASP A 84 7.45 -0.21 5.86
CA ASP A 84 6.14 -0.46 5.28
C ASP A 84 6.20 -0.24 3.77
N ILE A 85 5.95 -1.31 3.00
CA ILE A 85 6.00 -1.30 1.54
C ILE A 85 4.59 -1.47 1.01
N GLY A 86 3.95 -0.34 0.71
CA GLY A 86 2.63 -0.30 0.12
C GLY A 86 2.63 -0.45 -1.41
N GLY A 87 1.48 -0.23 -2.03
CA GLY A 87 1.35 -0.21 -3.49
C GLY A 87 2.03 1.02 -4.12
N GLY A 88 1.76 2.21 -3.59
CA GLY A 88 2.22 3.49 -4.15
C GLY A 88 3.41 4.12 -3.43
N SER A 89 3.65 3.78 -2.18
CA SER A 89 4.70 4.36 -1.35
C SER A 89 5.41 3.29 -0.52
N THR A 90 6.62 3.60 -0.09
CA THR A 90 7.36 2.86 0.93
C THR A 90 7.74 3.83 2.03
N GLU A 91 7.42 3.49 3.26
CA GLU A 91 7.77 4.25 4.46
C GLU A 91 8.75 3.47 5.33
N CYS A 92 9.68 4.21 5.90
CA CYS A 92 10.62 3.67 6.86
C CYS A 92 10.57 4.57 8.10
N ALA A 93 10.35 4.00 9.28
CA ALA A 93 10.29 4.76 10.52
C ALA A 93 11.01 4.05 11.64
N VAL A 94 11.62 4.84 12.52
CA VAL A 94 12.13 4.37 13.82
C VAL A 94 11.18 4.84 14.91
N ILE A 95 10.72 3.90 15.71
CA ILE A 95 9.74 4.09 16.78
C ILE A 95 10.42 3.81 18.12
N SER A 96 10.20 4.68 19.08
CA SER A 96 10.66 4.51 20.47
C SER A 96 9.68 5.18 21.41
N LEU A 97 9.47 4.61 22.59
CA LEU A 97 8.56 5.13 23.63
C LEU A 97 7.16 5.45 23.11
N GLY A 98 6.65 4.63 22.20
CA GLY A 98 5.30 4.75 21.63
C GLY A 98 5.13 5.83 20.55
N GLY A 99 6.20 6.48 20.09
CA GLY A 99 6.17 7.53 19.08
C GLY A 99 7.16 7.33 17.95
N VAL A 100 6.87 7.91 16.79
CA VAL A 100 7.80 7.96 15.65
C VAL A 100 8.87 9.02 15.93
N VAL A 101 10.13 8.59 15.97
CA VAL A 101 11.29 9.45 16.24
C VAL A 101 11.84 10.05 14.95
N VAL A 102 11.96 9.23 13.92
CA VAL A 102 12.42 9.61 12.60
C VAL A 102 11.71 8.77 11.55
N HIS A 103 11.39 9.39 10.44
CA HIS A 103 10.76 8.70 9.30
C HIS A 103 11.33 9.19 7.97
N SER A 104 11.20 8.36 6.95
CA SER A 104 11.47 8.69 5.56
C SER A 104 10.43 7.99 4.68
N SER A 105 9.96 8.66 3.65
CA SER A 105 8.96 8.12 2.72
C SER A 105 9.41 8.36 1.28
N VAL A 106 9.18 7.37 0.43
CA VAL A 106 9.40 7.47 -1.02
C VAL A 106 8.14 7.04 -1.76
N ARG A 107 7.83 7.73 -2.86
CA ARG A 107 6.70 7.38 -3.74
C ARG A 107 7.08 6.26 -4.71
N ALA A 108 7.48 5.13 -4.15
CA ALA A 108 7.78 3.90 -4.87
C ALA A 108 7.33 2.72 -4.02
N GLY A 109 6.62 1.78 -4.61
CA GLY A 109 6.10 0.59 -3.95
C GLY A 109 5.79 -0.50 -4.96
N GLY A 110 4.88 -1.41 -4.62
CA GLY A 110 4.52 -2.56 -5.43
C GLY A 110 4.13 -2.23 -6.86
N ASN A 111 3.39 -1.11 -7.06
CA ASN A 111 2.95 -0.69 -8.39
C ASN A 111 4.11 -0.34 -9.32
N LYS A 112 5.19 0.24 -8.79
CA LYS A 112 6.40 0.52 -9.58
C LYS A 112 7.11 -0.75 -10.04
N ILE A 113 7.06 -1.80 -9.22
CA ILE A 113 7.59 -3.10 -9.59
C ILE A 113 6.73 -3.70 -10.72
N ASP A 114 5.41 -3.61 -10.61
CA ASP A 114 4.47 -4.10 -11.63
C ASP A 114 4.64 -3.37 -12.98
N GLU A 115 4.80 -2.04 -12.95
CA GLU A 115 5.13 -1.23 -14.13
C GLU A 115 6.46 -1.67 -14.76
N ALA A 116 7.47 -1.94 -13.95
CA ALA A 116 8.78 -2.41 -14.42
C ALA A 116 8.68 -3.80 -15.08
N ILE A 117 7.90 -4.73 -14.51
CA ILE A 117 7.62 -6.04 -15.09
C ILE A 117 6.90 -5.89 -16.44
N ALA A 118 5.83 -5.07 -16.51
CA ALA A 118 5.11 -4.81 -17.75
C ALA A 118 6.03 -4.22 -18.83
N SER A 119 6.89 -3.28 -18.45
CA SER A 119 7.88 -2.69 -19.35
C SER A 119 8.91 -3.72 -19.84
N TYR A 120 9.38 -4.59 -18.96
CA TYR A 120 10.30 -5.66 -19.29
C TYR A 120 9.70 -6.67 -20.26
N THR A 121 8.47 -7.15 -20.00
CA THR A 121 7.77 -8.12 -20.87
C THR A 121 7.53 -7.51 -22.25
N LYS A 122 7.14 -6.24 -22.33
CA LYS A 122 6.98 -5.52 -23.60
C LYS A 122 8.30 -5.45 -24.35
N LYS A 123 9.39 -5.03 -23.72
CA LYS A 123 10.71 -4.83 -24.37
C LYS A 123 11.35 -6.15 -24.77
N ARG A 124 11.27 -7.18 -23.94
CA ARG A 124 12.00 -8.43 -24.14
C ARG A 124 11.25 -9.44 -24.99
N PHE A 125 9.93 -9.48 -24.86
CA PHE A 125 9.08 -10.49 -25.48
C PHE A 125 8.06 -9.93 -26.48
N ASN A 126 8.02 -8.61 -26.66
CA ASN A 126 6.95 -7.92 -27.43
C ASN A 126 5.53 -8.28 -26.92
N LEU A 127 5.40 -8.54 -25.62
CA LEU A 127 4.16 -8.95 -25.00
C LEU A 127 3.63 -7.86 -24.07
N LEU A 128 2.42 -7.38 -24.35
CA LEU A 128 1.70 -6.45 -23.49
C LEU A 128 0.94 -7.22 -22.44
N VAL A 129 1.22 -6.92 -21.17
CA VAL A 129 0.53 -7.48 -20.00
C VAL A 129 -0.14 -6.34 -19.21
N GLY A 130 -1.28 -6.63 -18.59
CA GLY A 130 -1.96 -5.68 -17.71
C GLY A 130 -1.35 -5.64 -16.30
N GLU A 131 -1.77 -4.65 -15.50
CA GLU A 131 -1.31 -4.48 -14.11
C GLU A 131 -1.51 -5.75 -13.28
N ARG A 132 -2.69 -6.34 -13.33
CA ARG A 132 -3.01 -7.58 -12.62
C ARG A 132 -2.08 -8.72 -12.98
N THR A 133 -1.79 -8.92 -14.26
CA THR A 133 -0.87 -9.97 -14.71
C THR A 133 0.56 -9.69 -14.25
N SER A 134 0.98 -8.41 -14.26
CA SER A 134 2.30 -8.01 -13.74
C SER A 134 2.42 -8.28 -12.23
N GLU A 135 1.37 -8.00 -11.47
CA GLU A 135 1.31 -8.31 -10.04
C GLU A 135 1.33 -9.83 -9.78
N GLU A 136 0.57 -10.61 -10.55
CA GLU A 136 0.60 -12.08 -10.47
C GLU A 136 2.00 -12.64 -10.74
N ILE A 137 2.73 -12.10 -11.73
CA ILE A 137 4.12 -12.47 -12.02
C ILE A 137 5.03 -12.11 -10.82
N LYS A 138 4.92 -10.89 -10.30
CA LYS A 138 5.68 -10.44 -9.13
C LYS A 138 5.52 -11.39 -7.95
N ILE A 139 4.28 -11.76 -7.63
CA ILE A 139 3.97 -12.64 -6.50
C ILE A 139 4.48 -14.06 -6.75
N ALA A 140 4.31 -14.58 -7.97
CA ALA A 140 4.62 -15.98 -8.29
C ALA A 140 6.14 -16.26 -8.32
N ILE A 141 6.92 -15.37 -8.92
CA ILE A 141 8.35 -15.61 -9.19
C ILE A 141 9.28 -14.52 -8.65
N GLY A 142 8.75 -13.42 -8.11
CA GLY A 142 9.56 -12.33 -7.56
C GLY A 142 10.44 -12.80 -6.39
N ASN A 143 11.68 -12.34 -6.37
CA ASN A 143 12.61 -12.57 -5.28
C ASN A 143 13.51 -11.34 -5.08
N ALA A 144 13.56 -10.84 -3.86
CA ALA A 144 14.40 -9.70 -3.50
C ALA A 144 15.87 -10.08 -3.26
N LEU A 145 16.15 -11.36 -2.98
CA LEU A 145 17.49 -11.87 -2.74
C LEU A 145 17.94 -12.67 -3.95
N LEU A 146 18.84 -12.10 -4.75
CA LEU A 146 19.58 -12.81 -5.78
C LEU A 146 20.82 -13.46 -5.14
N ASP A 147 20.64 -14.56 -4.44
CA ASP A 147 21.76 -15.37 -3.97
C ASP A 147 22.05 -16.43 -5.03
N GLU A 148 22.99 -16.13 -5.94
CA GLU A 148 23.41 -17.04 -7.03
C GLU A 148 23.89 -18.41 -6.50
N LYS A 149 24.28 -18.49 -5.23
CA LYS A 149 24.74 -19.73 -4.59
C LYS A 149 23.62 -20.54 -3.93
N LYS A 150 22.47 -19.92 -3.67
CA LYS A 150 21.32 -20.55 -2.99
C LYS A 150 20.09 -20.71 -3.88
N THR A 151 20.00 -20.03 -5.00
CA THR A 151 18.90 -20.17 -5.96
C THR A 151 19.13 -21.39 -6.86
N GLY A 152 18.91 -22.58 -6.30
CA GLY A 152 18.99 -23.83 -7.07
C GLY A 152 18.00 -23.94 -8.23
N GLU A 153 16.96 -23.12 -8.29
CA GLU A 153 16.01 -23.10 -9.40
C GLU A 153 15.56 -21.67 -9.72
N ILE A 154 15.85 -21.26 -10.96
CA ILE A 154 15.22 -20.06 -11.53
C ILE A 154 13.73 -20.35 -11.71
N LYS A 155 12.91 -19.69 -10.92
CA LYS A 155 11.44 -19.81 -11.07
C LYS A 155 11.02 -19.27 -12.44
N LYS A 156 10.17 -20.03 -13.11
CA LYS A 156 9.59 -19.67 -14.41
C LYS A 156 8.08 -19.71 -14.30
N THR A 157 7.40 -18.84 -15.04
CA THR A 157 5.95 -18.85 -15.16
C THR A 157 5.55 -18.56 -16.60
N GLU A 158 4.47 -19.19 -17.03
CA GLU A 158 3.85 -18.87 -18.31
C GLU A 158 2.88 -17.71 -18.12
N ILE A 159 2.93 -16.76 -19.03
CA ILE A 159 2.09 -15.58 -18.98
C ILE A 159 1.31 -15.40 -20.27
N LYS A 160 0.06 -14.96 -20.13
CA LYS A 160 -0.80 -14.60 -21.25
C LYS A 160 -0.85 -13.09 -21.41
N GLY A 161 -0.71 -12.65 -22.62
CA GLY A 161 -0.77 -11.22 -22.93
C GLY A 161 -1.19 -10.99 -24.37
N ARG A 162 -0.99 -9.77 -24.81
CA ARG A 162 -1.30 -9.33 -26.18
C ARG A 162 0.00 -9.04 -26.91
N ASP A 163 0.19 -9.66 -28.05
CA ASP A 163 1.34 -9.36 -28.90
C ASP A 163 1.34 -7.88 -29.32
N ASN A 164 2.46 -7.20 -29.09
CA ASN A 164 2.56 -5.75 -29.31
C ASN A 164 2.56 -5.36 -30.81
N ILE A 165 2.79 -6.32 -31.72
CA ILE A 165 2.84 -6.08 -33.18
C ILE A 165 1.50 -6.46 -33.81
N SER A 166 1.06 -7.68 -33.63
CA SER A 166 -0.16 -8.21 -34.24
C SER A 166 -1.45 -7.85 -33.48
N GLY A 167 -1.34 -7.49 -32.21
CA GLY A 167 -2.49 -7.24 -31.34
C GLY A 167 -3.24 -8.50 -30.90
N LEU A 168 -2.80 -9.68 -31.30
CA LEU A 168 -3.47 -10.96 -30.99
C LEU A 168 -3.05 -11.50 -29.61
N PRO A 169 -3.91 -12.31 -28.95
CA PRO A 169 -3.53 -13.02 -27.74
C PRO A 169 -2.34 -13.94 -27.98
N ARG A 170 -1.41 -13.95 -27.01
CA ARG A 170 -0.18 -14.77 -27.05
C ARG A 170 0.20 -15.23 -25.63
N THR A 171 0.77 -16.40 -25.53
CA THR A 171 1.39 -16.95 -24.31
C THR A 171 2.89 -16.97 -24.48
#